data_e9c1b947ef32678271084b0494cbe1ce
#
_entry.id   e9c1b947ef32678271084b0494cbe1ce
#
_cell.length_a   1.000
_cell.length_b   1.000
_cell.length_c   1.000
_cell.angle_alpha   90.00
_cell.angle_beta   90.00
_cell.angle_gamma   90.00
#
_symmetry.space_group_name_H-M   'P 1'
#
loop_
_entity.id
_entity.type
_entity.pdbx_description
1 polymer ?
#
loop_
_entity_poly.entity_id
_entity_poly.type
_entity_poly.pdbx_seq_one_letter_code
_entity_poly.pdbx_strand_id
1 'polypeptide(L)'
;MTPDELRICNVVDTLIRKNRSFALWRIPGESPRFAMQTSGSARILYHIEELDEQSGFVIAPFHVSKQHPIVLIRPDIQKLPPDEETKVSYLMPAEQEFHHSETLVSFLENPKEDYSRRFNAFIEPLRRKQFEKLVLSRCQTIPADRANFSPAAAFHKAIRRYKYSYVYLCHTPETGTWLGCTPEIILSGEKGKWHTVALAGTQPLQNGELPIEWDDKNREEQEYVAFYIRKQLQALGIKPTETPPIPVRAGELSHLR
;
A
#
# COMPACT_ATOMS: atom_id res chain seq x y z
N MET A 1 -15.67 -18.76 0.46
CA MET A 1 -14.45 -18.95 1.27
C MET A 1 -14.32 -20.40 1.63
N THR A 2 -13.09 -20.93 1.61
CA THR A 2 -12.80 -22.27 2.12
C THR A 2 -12.81 -22.27 3.66
N PRO A 3 -12.91 -23.44 4.33
CA PRO A 3 -12.79 -23.50 5.79
C PRO A 3 -11.50 -22.88 6.33
N ASP A 4 -10.37 -23.07 5.65
CA ASP A 4 -9.09 -22.45 6.02
C ASP A 4 -9.12 -20.94 5.88
N GLU A 5 -9.70 -20.40 4.82
CA GLU A 5 -9.84 -18.95 4.66
C GLU A 5 -10.74 -18.35 5.75
N LEU A 6 -11.82 -19.03 6.11
CA LEU A 6 -12.69 -18.58 7.20
C LEU A 6 -11.93 -18.55 8.53
N ARG A 7 -11.14 -19.59 8.80
CA ARG A 7 -10.26 -19.64 9.98
C ARG A 7 -9.27 -18.48 9.99
N ILE A 8 -8.61 -18.21 8.86
CA ILE A 8 -7.68 -17.09 8.73
C ILE A 8 -8.40 -15.76 9.00
N CYS A 9 -9.59 -15.57 8.44
CA CYS A 9 -10.38 -14.35 8.68
C CYS A 9 -10.68 -14.17 10.17
N ASN A 10 -11.13 -15.22 10.85
CA ASN A 10 -11.44 -15.14 12.28
C ASN A 10 -10.22 -14.77 13.13
N VAL A 11 -9.05 -15.34 12.82
CA VAL A 11 -7.80 -15.00 13.52
C VAL A 11 -7.45 -13.53 13.28
N VAL A 12 -7.37 -13.11 12.03
CA VAL A 12 -6.93 -11.77 11.66
C VAL A 12 -7.89 -10.69 12.17
N ASP A 13 -9.20 -10.89 12.04
CA ASP A 13 -10.20 -9.96 12.58
C ASP A 13 -10.15 -9.92 14.12
N THR A 14 -9.76 -11.01 14.78
CA THR A 14 -9.53 -11.02 16.23
C THR A 14 -8.27 -10.21 16.60
N LEU A 15 -7.19 -10.32 15.82
CA LEU A 15 -5.99 -9.49 16.02
C LEU A 15 -6.33 -7.99 15.94
N ILE A 16 -7.16 -7.60 14.97
CA ILE A 16 -7.63 -6.21 14.83
C ILE A 16 -8.42 -5.78 16.07
N ARG A 17 -9.41 -6.59 16.50
CA ARG A 17 -10.20 -6.28 17.71
C ARG A 17 -9.35 -6.20 18.98
N LYS A 18 -8.27 -6.97 19.05
CA LYS A 18 -7.30 -6.96 20.15
C LYS A 18 -6.18 -5.94 19.96
N ASN A 19 -6.29 -5.06 18.96
CA ASN A 19 -5.35 -3.98 18.67
C ASN A 19 -3.88 -4.47 18.54
N ARG A 20 -3.66 -5.62 17.87
CA ARG A 20 -2.34 -6.25 17.72
C ARG A 20 -1.64 -5.86 16.45
N SER A 21 -0.35 -5.56 16.51
CA SER A 21 0.48 -5.21 15.35
C SER A 21 0.76 -6.42 14.48
N PHE A 22 0.24 -6.42 13.25
CA PHE A 22 0.48 -7.47 12.26
C PHE A 22 0.45 -6.93 10.83
N ALA A 23 0.98 -7.71 9.91
CA ALA A 23 0.82 -7.55 8.47
C ALA A 23 0.50 -8.89 7.80
N LEU A 24 -0.41 -8.86 6.85
CA LEU A 24 -0.79 -9.95 5.96
C LEU A 24 -0.69 -9.42 4.54
N TRP A 25 0.10 -10.05 3.67
CA TRP A 25 0.29 -9.55 2.31
C TRP A 25 0.50 -10.66 1.30
N ARG A 26 0.27 -10.35 0.04
CA ARG A 26 0.53 -11.23 -1.09
C ARG A 26 1.24 -10.47 -2.20
N ILE A 27 2.41 -10.96 -2.59
CA ILE A 27 3.15 -10.55 -3.80
C ILE A 27 2.54 -11.28 -5.00
N PRO A 28 2.42 -10.65 -6.19
CA PRO A 28 1.93 -11.33 -7.38
C PRO A 28 2.63 -12.66 -7.66
N GLY A 29 1.84 -13.71 -7.89
CA GLY A 29 2.37 -15.06 -8.14
C GLY A 29 2.76 -15.86 -6.90
N GLU A 30 2.69 -15.29 -5.71
CA GLU A 30 3.04 -15.94 -4.45
C GLU A 30 1.82 -16.25 -3.57
N SER A 31 2.04 -17.11 -2.58
CA SER A 31 1.07 -17.34 -1.50
C SER A 31 1.09 -16.17 -0.50
N PRO A 32 -0.03 -15.91 0.21
CA PRO A 32 -0.07 -14.91 1.26
C PRO A 32 0.98 -15.18 2.35
N ARG A 33 1.62 -14.11 2.81
CA ARG A 33 2.59 -14.11 3.92
C ARG A 33 1.98 -13.39 5.12
N PHE A 34 2.39 -13.79 6.30
CA PHE A 34 1.94 -13.20 7.57
C PHE A 34 3.15 -12.84 8.44
N ALA A 35 3.02 -11.73 9.15
CA ALA A 35 3.98 -11.28 10.14
C ALA A 35 3.24 -10.62 11.31
N MET A 36 3.62 -10.93 12.54
CA MET A 36 3.03 -10.34 13.74
C MET A 36 4.13 -10.05 14.76
N GLN A 37 3.97 -8.97 15.47
CA GLN A 37 4.81 -8.63 16.63
C GLN A 37 4.00 -8.83 17.91
N THR A 38 4.49 -9.70 18.80
CA THR A 38 3.88 -10.00 20.10
C THR A 38 4.62 -9.33 21.25
N SER A 39 5.91 -9.10 21.06
CA SER A 39 6.80 -8.49 22.07
C SER A 39 6.91 -6.99 21.88
N GLY A 40 6.40 -6.23 22.85
CA GLY A 40 6.45 -4.76 22.82
C GLY A 40 5.57 -4.13 21.73
N SER A 41 5.70 -2.81 21.58
CA SER A 41 5.00 -2.03 20.56
C SER A 41 5.78 -1.98 19.24
N ALA A 42 5.10 -1.71 18.12
CA ALA A 42 5.76 -1.40 16.86
C ALA A 42 6.68 -0.17 17.02
N ARG A 43 7.79 -0.17 16.32
CA ARG A 43 8.77 0.93 16.44
C ARG A 43 8.30 2.14 15.64
N ILE A 44 8.29 3.29 16.29
CA ILE A 44 7.94 4.59 15.72
C ILE A 44 9.22 5.28 15.25
N LEU A 45 9.24 5.74 14.00
CA LEU A 45 10.38 6.39 13.38
C LEU A 45 9.93 7.68 12.70
N TYR A 46 10.81 8.67 12.65
CA TYR A 46 10.53 9.99 12.08
C TYR A 46 11.40 10.33 10.88
N HIS A 47 12.45 9.53 10.65
CA HIS A 47 13.35 9.67 9.53
C HIS A 47 13.52 8.32 8.83
N ILE A 48 13.63 8.33 7.50
CA ILE A 48 13.75 7.10 6.71
C ILE A 48 15.09 6.40 6.96
N GLU A 49 16.11 7.16 7.32
CA GLU A 49 17.45 6.67 7.66
C GLU A 49 17.44 5.77 8.91
N GLU A 50 16.45 5.93 9.78
CA GLU A 50 16.28 5.06 10.95
C GLU A 50 15.84 3.63 10.59
N LEU A 51 15.49 3.38 9.32
CA LEU A 51 15.22 2.06 8.78
C LEU A 51 16.49 1.31 8.38
N ASP A 52 17.65 1.99 8.36
CA ASP A 52 18.91 1.35 7.99
C ASP A 52 19.21 0.17 8.93
N GLU A 53 19.64 -0.95 8.33
CA GLU A 53 19.88 -2.22 9.02
C GLU A 53 18.66 -2.82 9.76
N GLN A 54 17.45 -2.27 9.55
CA GLN A 54 16.23 -2.81 10.15
C GLN A 54 15.56 -3.84 9.23
N SER A 55 14.89 -4.81 9.86
CA SER A 55 14.09 -5.81 9.16
C SER A 55 12.68 -5.86 9.74
N GLY A 56 11.68 -5.95 8.87
CA GLY A 56 10.30 -6.00 9.27
C GLY A 56 9.33 -5.51 8.19
N PHE A 57 8.08 -5.31 8.60
CA PHE A 57 7.05 -4.72 7.74
C PHE A 57 6.92 -3.23 8.09
N VAL A 58 7.10 -2.37 7.09
CA VAL A 58 7.09 -0.92 7.25
C VAL A 58 5.78 -0.34 6.74
N ILE A 59 5.16 0.52 7.54
CA ILE A 59 4.03 1.37 7.16
C ILE A 59 4.56 2.80 7.21
N ALA A 60 4.59 3.46 6.05
CA ALA A 60 5.09 4.83 5.94
C ALA A 60 4.04 5.74 5.31
N PRO A 61 3.80 6.94 5.86
CA PRO A 61 2.97 7.94 5.21
C PRO A 61 3.73 8.57 4.04
N PHE A 62 3.00 9.23 3.12
CA PHE A 62 3.61 10.01 2.06
C PHE A 62 4.47 11.17 2.61
N HIS A 63 4.02 11.78 3.69
CA HIS A 63 4.74 12.84 4.40
C HIS A 63 4.86 12.50 5.89
N VAL A 64 6.09 12.26 6.32
CA VAL A 64 6.39 11.90 7.71
C VAL A 64 6.20 13.12 8.61
N SER A 65 5.49 12.93 9.71
CA SER A 65 5.27 13.94 10.75
C SER A 65 5.10 13.27 12.12
N LYS A 66 5.03 14.07 13.19
CA LYS A 66 4.74 13.55 14.52
C LYS A 66 3.36 12.88 14.62
N GLN A 67 2.37 13.37 13.85
CA GLN A 67 1.03 12.77 13.81
C GLN A 67 0.98 11.55 12.87
N HIS A 68 1.86 11.50 11.88
CA HIS A 68 1.93 10.44 10.88
C HIS A 68 3.36 9.93 10.76
N PRO A 69 3.84 9.13 11.72
CA PRO A 69 5.19 8.58 11.72
C PRO A 69 5.33 7.39 10.77
N ILE A 70 6.56 6.97 10.55
CA ILE A 70 6.87 5.65 10.00
C ILE A 70 6.69 4.63 11.14
N VAL A 71 6.03 3.52 10.85
CA VAL A 71 5.83 2.43 11.80
C VAL A 71 6.47 1.16 11.28
N LEU A 72 7.35 0.57 12.07
CA LEU A 72 8.04 -0.68 11.78
C LEU A 72 7.55 -1.79 12.68
N ILE A 73 6.88 -2.79 12.10
CA ILE A 73 6.55 -4.06 12.75
C ILE A 73 7.76 -4.97 12.64
N ARG A 74 8.36 -5.35 13.76
CA ARG A 74 9.45 -6.34 13.84
C ARG A 74 8.88 -7.70 14.24
N PRO A 75 8.62 -8.60 13.26
CA PRO A 75 7.86 -9.82 13.54
C PRO A 75 8.69 -10.83 14.34
N ASP A 76 8.10 -11.32 15.40
CA ASP A 76 8.54 -12.51 16.14
C ASP A 76 7.72 -13.76 15.74
N ILE A 77 6.59 -13.57 15.06
CA ILE A 77 5.76 -14.64 14.47
C ILE A 77 5.60 -14.39 12.96
N GLN A 78 5.95 -15.40 12.14
CA GLN A 78 5.84 -15.32 10.67
C GLN A 78 4.89 -16.35 10.06
N LYS A 79 4.15 -17.08 10.88
CA LYS A 79 3.12 -18.02 10.45
C LYS A 79 1.85 -17.80 11.26
N LEU A 80 0.71 -17.83 10.58
CA LEU A 80 -0.58 -17.80 11.28
C LEU A 80 -0.70 -19.01 12.24
N PRO A 81 -1.14 -18.78 13.48
CA PRO A 81 -1.35 -19.84 14.44
C PRO A 81 -2.34 -20.90 13.89
N PRO A 82 -2.09 -22.20 14.10
CA PRO A 82 -2.86 -23.27 13.48
C PRO A 82 -4.29 -23.43 14.04
N ASP A 83 -4.54 -23.06 15.28
CA ASP A 83 -5.83 -23.29 15.95
C ASP A 83 -6.27 -22.17 16.91
N GLU A 84 -7.50 -22.31 17.46
CA GLU A 84 -8.08 -21.31 18.37
C GLU A 84 -7.47 -21.31 19.77
N GLU A 85 -7.02 -22.46 20.30
CA GLU A 85 -6.43 -22.55 21.64
C GLU A 85 -5.01 -21.96 21.69
N THR A 86 -4.24 -22.21 20.65
CA THR A 86 -2.92 -21.55 20.50
C THR A 86 -3.07 -20.04 20.35
N LYS A 87 -4.22 -19.55 19.82
CA LYS A 87 -4.53 -18.13 19.70
C LYS A 87 -4.60 -17.40 21.06
N VAL A 88 -5.16 -18.04 22.06
CA VAL A 88 -5.39 -17.39 23.38
C VAL A 88 -4.08 -17.10 24.10
N SER A 89 -3.08 -17.95 23.97
CA SER A 89 -1.77 -17.76 24.61
C SER A 89 -0.98 -16.60 23.99
N TYR A 90 -1.12 -16.37 22.68
CA TYR A 90 -0.48 -15.24 21.97
C TYR A 90 -1.30 -13.94 22.03
N LEU A 91 -2.58 -14.05 22.42
CA LEU A 91 -3.50 -12.92 22.49
C LEU A 91 -3.71 -12.43 23.94
N MET A 92 -2.75 -12.68 24.84
CA MET A 92 -2.78 -12.11 26.19
C MET A 92 -3.19 -10.63 26.16
N PRO A 93 -4.01 -10.16 27.06
CA PRO A 93 -4.61 -8.84 26.99
C PRO A 93 -3.51 -7.78 26.88
N ALA A 94 -3.62 -6.91 25.87
CA ALA A 94 -2.99 -5.62 25.99
C ALA A 94 -3.75 -4.89 27.11
N GLU A 95 -3.07 -4.55 28.20
CA GLU A 95 -3.65 -3.86 29.36
C GLU A 95 -4.09 -2.41 29.06
N GLN A 96 -4.17 -2.02 27.81
CA GLN A 96 -4.63 -0.69 27.42
C GLN A 96 -5.80 -0.81 26.44
N GLU A 97 -6.99 -0.50 26.92
CA GLU A 97 -8.08 -0.04 26.07
C GLU A 97 -7.65 1.29 25.43
N PHE A 98 -7.12 1.20 24.22
CA PHE A 98 -6.96 2.39 23.41
C PHE A 98 -8.35 2.86 23.00
N HIS A 99 -8.81 3.94 23.58
CA HIS A 99 -9.90 4.70 23.04
C HIS A 99 -9.46 5.17 21.64
N HIS A 100 -9.93 4.51 20.59
CA HIS A 100 -9.91 5.09 19.26
C HIS A 100 -10.65 6.42 19.39
N SER A 101 -9.91 7.52 19.32
CA SER A 101 -10.52 8.81 19.07
C SER A 101 -11.41 8.63 17.86
N GLU A 102 -12.71 8.70 18.04
CA GLU A 102 -13.64 8.80 16.93
C GLU A 102 -13.26 10.08 16.20
N THR A 103 -12.42 9.92 15.19
CA THR A 103 -12.17 11.02 14.26
C THR A 103 -13.55 11.32 13.66
N LEU A 104 -14.15 12.41 14.08
CA LEU A 104 -15.37 12.96 13.46
C LEU A 104 -15.04 13.18 11.99
N VAL A 105 -15.34 12.20 11.18
CA VAL A 105 -15.18 12.30 9.74
C VAL A 105 -16.27 13.24 9.28
N SER A 106 -15.91 14.48 9.00
CA SER A 106 -16.83 15.42 8.35
C SER A 106 -17.15 14.87 6.97
N PHE A 107 -18.38 14.43 6.77
CA PHE A 107 -18.88 14.14 5.44
C PHE A 107 -18.88 15.45 4.65
N LEU A 108 -18.18 15.49 3.52
CA LEU A 108 -18.26 16.63 2.62
C LEU A 108 -19.70 16.71 2.10
N GLU A 109 -20.38 17.81 2.34
CA GLU A 109 -21.75 18.06 1.89
C GLU A 109 -21.85 17.97 0.36
N ASN A 110 -20.82 18.39 -0.36
CA ASN A 110 -20.74 18.30 -1.83
C ASN A 110 -19.37 17.82 -2.32
N PRO A 111 -19.12 16.48 -2.37
CA PRO A 111 -17.84 15.92 -2.79
C PRO A 111 -17.43 16.28 -4.22
N LYS A 112 -18.42 16.52 -5.12
CA LYS A 112 -18.17 16.86 -6.53
C LYS A 112 -17.65 18.29 -6.66
N GLU A 113 -18.25 19.22 -5.96
CA GLU A 113 -17.80 20.62 -5.96
C GLU A 113 -16.42 20.78 -5.31
N ASP A 114 -16.18 20.12 -4.18
CA ASP A 114 -14.86 20.10 -3.54
C ASP A 114 -13.79 19.57 -4.47
N TYR A 115 -14.06 18.47 -5.16
CA TYR A 115 -13.12 17.92 -6.15
C TYR A 115 -12.89 18.89 -7.31
N SER A 116 -13.93 19.51 -7.85
CA SER A 116 -13.82 20.47 -8.96
C SER A 116 -13.00 21.69 -8.57
N ARG A 117 -13.21 22.21 -7.36
CA ARG A 117 -12.42 23.32 -6.81
C ARG A 117 -10.92 22.96 -6.70
N ARG A 118 -10.62 21.78 -6.13
CA ARG A 118 -9.23 21.29 -6.01
C ARG A 118 -8.61 21.02 -7.37
N PHE A 119 -9.37 20.44 -8.30
CA PHE A 119 -8.91 20.22 -9.68
C PHE A 119 -8.51 21.52 -10.35
N ASN A 120 -9.34 22.57 -10.26
CA ASN A 120 -9.03 23.86 -10.84
C ASN A 120 -7.74 24.48 -10.22
N ALA A 121 -7.54 24.32 -8.91
CA ALA A 121 -6.32 24.77 -8.25
C ALA A 121 -5.06 24.00 -8.73
N PHE A 122 -5.20 22.73 -9.11
CA PHE A 122 -4.10 21.91 -9.62
C PHE A 122 -3.81 22.16 -11.10
N ILE A 123 -4.84 22.41 -11.93
CA ILE A 123 -4.65 22.58 -13.38
C ILE A 123 -4.02 23.91 -13.75
N GLU A 124 -4.25 24.98 -12.98
CA GLU A 124 -3.72 26.30 -13.27
C GLU A 124 -2.17 26.37 -13.25
N PRO A 125 -1.46 25.84 -12.24
CA PRO A 125 -0.01 25.78 -12.26
C PRO A 125 0.56 24.95 -13.42
N LEU A 126 -0.13 23.88 -13.85
CA LEU A 126 0.24 23.09 -15.02
C LEU A 126 0.08 23.90 -16.30
N ARG A 127 -1.03 24.63 -16.49
CA ARG A 127 -1.25 25.52 -17.65
C ARG A 127 -0.20 26.62 -17.74
N ARG A 128 0.25 27.13 -16.60
CA ARG A 128 1.33 28.13 -16.49
C ARG A 128 2.74 27.52 -16.59
N LYS A 129 2.87 26.21 -16.80
CA LYS A 129 4.15 25.48 -16.86
C LYS A 129 5.03 25.68 -15.63
N GLN A 130 4.41 25.90 -14.46
CA GLN A 130 5.11 25.94 -13.17
C GLN A 130 5.48 24.54 -12.67
N PHE A 131 4.67 23.55 -13.06
CA PHE A 131 4.90 22.13 -12.84
C PHE A 131 4.61 21.38 -14.13
N GLU A 132 5.31 20.28 -14.32
CA GLU A 132 5.13 19.41 -15.50
C GLU A 132 4.15 18.27 -15.21
N LYS A 133 4.08 17.82 -13.96
CA LYS A 133 3.13 16.80 -13.49
C LYS A 133 2.71 17.06 -12.06
N LEU A 134 1.41 16.96 -11.79
CA LEU A 134 0.82 16.96 -10.45
C LEU A 134 -0.14 15.79 -10.32
N VAL A 135 -0.25 15.24 -9.11
CA VAL A 135 -1.18 14.15 -8.79
C VAL A 135 -2.21 14.64 -7.79
N LEU A 136 -3.47 14.66 -8.19
CA LEU A 136 -4.59 15.00 -7.31
C LEU A 136 -5.22 13.75 -6.75
N SER A 137 -5.27 13.63 -5.43
CA SER A 137 -5.95 12.56 -4.72
C SER A 137 -7.21 13.05 -4.01
N ARG A 138 -8.12 12.15 -3.74
CA ARG A 138 -9.29 12.40 -2.89
C ARG A 138 -9.57 11.23 -1.97
N CYS A 139 -10.16 11.53 -0.80
CA CYS A 139 -10.72 10.53 0.08
C CYS A 139 -12.24 10.55 0.00
N GLN A 140 -12.85 9.38 0.14
CA GLN A 140 -14.29 9.22 0.29
C GLN A 140 -14.56 8.38 1.53
N THR A 141 -15.34 8.88 2.45
CA THR A 141 -15.81 8.11 3.60
C THR A 141 -17.07 7.36 3.23
N ILE A 142 -17.08 6.07 3.51
CA ILE A 142 -18.21 5.18 3.28
C ILE A 142 -18.63 4.65 4.64
N PRO A 143 -19.90 4.84 5.06
CA PRO A 143 -20.42 4.19 6.26
C PRO A 143 -20.30 2.68 6.12
N ALA A 144 -19.73 2.02 7.13
CA ALA A 144 -19.63 0.56 7.17
C ALA A 144 -20.33 0.03 8.41
N ASP A 145 -21.05 -1.07 8.25
CA ASP A 145 -21.53 -1.85 9.38
C ASP A 145 -20.35 -2.55 10.04
N ARG A 146 -19.83 -1.94 11.10
CA ARG A 146 -18.66 -2.44 11.83
C ARG A 146 -18.88 -3.84 12.42
N ALA A 147 -20.12 -4.20 12.72
CA ALA A 147 -20.44 -5.53 13.29
C ALA A 147 -20.30 -6.66 12.25
N ASN A 148 -20.56 -6.36 10.97
CA ASN A 148 -20.57 -7.36 9.90
C ASN A 148 -19.41 -7.19 8.89
N PHE A 149 -18.57 -6.15 9.03
CA PHE A 149 -17.44 -5.92 8.14
C PHE A 149 -16.20 -6.70 8.63
N SER A 150 -15.69 -7.60 7.80
CA SER A 150 -14.44 -8.31 8.02
C SER A 150 -13.34 -7.78 7.11
N PRO A 151 -12.34 -7.06 7.65
CA PRO A 151 -11.16 -6.64 6.90
C PRO A 151 -10.41 -7.81 6.28
N ALA A 152 -10.30 -8.93 6.96
CA ALA A 152 -9.64 -10.13 6.45
C ALA A 152 -10.40 -10.75 5.27
N ALA A 153 -11.74 -10.81 5.31
CA ALA A 153 -12.53 -11.24 4.16
C ALA A 153 -12.38 -10.29 2.96
N ALA A 154 -12.27 -8.98 3.21
CA ALA A 154 -11.97 -7.99 2.18
C ALA A 154 -10.59 -8.23 1.54
N PHE A 155 -9.56 -8.54 2.34
CA PHE A 155 -8.24 -8.95 1.85
C PHE A 155 -8.32 -10.19 0.94
N HIS A 156 -9.03 -11.23 1.35
CA HIS A 156 -9.20 -12.44 0.53
C HIS A 156 -9.93 -12.16 -0.79
N LYS A 157 -10.93 -11.28 -0.78
CA LYS A 157 -11.59 -10.83 -2.02
C LYS A 157 -10.62 -10.05 -2.91
N ALA A 158 -9.80 -9.18 -2.31
CA ALA A 158 -8.81 -8.37 -3.04
C ALA A 158 -7.74 -9.23 -3.71
N ILE A 159 -7.15 -10.22 -3.03
CA ILE A 159 -6.14 -11.11 -3.64
C ILE A 159 -6.68 -11.97 -4.77
N ARG A 160 -7.99 -12.34 -4.73
CA ARG A 160 -8.65 -13.04 -5.83
C ARG A 160 -8.93 -12.13 -7.02
N ARG A 161 -9.33 -10.88 -6.76
CA ARG A 161 -9.66 -9.90 -7.78
C ARG A 161 -8.41 -9.35 -8.48
N TYR A 162 -7.38 -9.01 -7.71
CA TYR A 162 -6.20 -8.28 -8.19
C TYR A 162 -4.97 -9.18 -8.23
N LYS A 163 -4.97 -10.16 -9.12
CA LYS A 163 -3.93 -11.20 -9.22
C LYS A 163 -2.53 -10.64 -9.49
N TYR A 164 -2.45 -9.51 -10.19
CA TYR A 164 -1.22 -8.88 -10.65
C TYR A 164 -0.76 -7.70 -9.79
N SER A 165 -1.38 -7.49 -8.63
CA SER A 165 -1.04 -6.41 -7.71
C SER A 165 -0.50 -6.95 -6.39
N TYR A 166 0.35 -6.19 -5.74
CA TYR A 166 0.66 -6.36 -4.33
C TYR A 166 -0.59 -6.01 -3.51
N VAL A 167 -1.01 -6.91 -2.65
CA VAL A 167 -2.18 -6.69 -1.78
C VAL A 167 -1.73 -6.89 -0.34
N TYR A 168 -2.08 -5.96 0.54
CA TYR A 168 -1.75 -6.03 1.95
C TYR A 168 -2.92 -5.65 2.84
N LEU A 169 -2.96 -6.25 4.02
CA LEU A 169 -3.77 -5.86 5.16
C LEU A 169 -2.83 -5.77 6.36
N CYS A 170 -2.77 -4.61 6.99
CA CYS A 170 -1.96 -4.44 8.19
C CYS A 170 -2.72 -3.65 9.26
N HIS A 171 -2.31 -3.85 10.49
CA HIS A 171 -2.85 -3.14 11.62
C HIS A 171 -1.75 -2.87 12.65
N THR A 172 -1.75 -1.67 13.19
CA THR A 172 -1.02 -1.33 14.42
C THR A 172 -1.86 -0.38 15.27
N PRO A 173 -1.65 -0.32 16.59
CA PRO A 173 -2.32 0.67 17.44
C PRO A 173 -2.13 2.10 16.95
N GLU A 174 -0.96 2.40 16.39
CA GLU A 174 -0.56 3.75 15.97
C GLU A 174 -1.18 4.19 14.64
N THR A 175 -1.39 3.25 13.71
CA THR A 175 -1.86 3.57 12.36
C THR A 175 -3.30 3.13 12.08
N GLY A 176 -3.87 2.28 12.94
CA GLY A 176 -5.14 1.61 12.66
C GLY A 176 -5.01 0.53 11.58
N THR A 177 -6.13 0.17 10.95
CA THR A 177 -6.21 -0.91 9.96
C THR A 177 -6.16 -0.35 8.55
N TRP A 178 -5.27 -0.90 7.72
CA TRP A 178 -5.09 -0.53 6.32
C TRP A 178 -5.18 -1.74 5.41
N LEU A 179 -6.00 -1.63 4.37
CA LEU A 179 -6.06 -2.56 3.26
C LEU A 179 -5.65 -1.82 1.99
N GLY A 180 -4.63 -2.29 1.31
CA GLY A 180 -4.15 -1.68 0.08
C GLY A 180 -3.93 -2.70 -1.04
N CYS A 181 -4.01 -2.18 -2.26
CA CYS A 181 -3.74 -2.92 -3.49
C CYS A 181 -3.01 -2.00 -4.46
N THR A 182 -1.79 -2.37 -4.86
CA THR A 182 -0.98 -1.59 -5.79
C THR A 182 -0.20 -2.49 -6.74
N PRO A 183 -0.12 -2.15 -8.03
CA PRO A 183 0.78 -2.83 -8.98
C PRO A 183 2.21 -2.29 -8.91
N GLU A 184 2.45 -1.19 -8.21
CA GLU A 184 3.65 -0.39 -8.31
C GLU A 184 4.71 -0.84 -7.30
N ILE A 185 5.96 -0.86 -7.75
CA ILE A 185 7.15 -1.15 -6.95
C ILE A 185 8.04 0.08 -7.00
N ILE A 186 8.26 0.72 -5.85
CA ILE A 186 9.18 1.87 -5.76
C ILE A 186 10.62 1.39 -5.86
N LEU A 187 10.97 0.39 -5.06
CA LEU A 187 12.29 -0.19 -4.99
C LEU A 187 12.19 -1.65 -4.55
N SER A 188 12.92 -2.53 -5.22
CA SER A 188 13.10 -3.91 -4.77
C SER A 188 14.57 -4.30 -4.86
N GLY A 189 15.01 -5.22 -4.00
CA GLY A 189 16.39 -5.66 -3.99
C GLY A 189 16.56 -7.05 -3.40
N GLU A 190 17.48 -7.80 -4.00
CA GLU A 190 17.90 -9.10 -3.49
C GLU A 190 19.37 -9.31 -3.84
N LYS A 191 20.16 -9.79 -2.87
CA LYS A 191 21.58 -10.18 -3.06
C LYS A 191 22.45 -9.08 -3.70
N GLY A 192 22.21 -7.82 -3.27
CA GLY A 192 22.98 -6.66 -3.75
C GLY A 192 22.58 -6.15 -5.13
N LYS A 193 21.53 -6.71 -5.74
CA LYS A 193 20.93 -6.19 -6.97
C LYS A 193 19.66 -5.44 -6.62
N TRP A 194 19.57 -4.18 -7.04
CA TRP A 194 18.44 -3.29 -6.79
C TRP A 194 17.71 -2.97 -8.07
N HIS A 195 16.39 -2.91 -8.01
CA HIS A 195 15.52 -2.61 -9.13
C HIS A 195 14.51 -1.55 -8.72
N THR A 196 14.36 -0.54 -9.56
CA THR A 196 13.24 0.41 -9.53
C THR A 196 12.59 0.44 -10.91
N VAL A 197 11.36 0.92 -10.98
CA VAL A 197 10.62 0.95 -12.23
C VAL A 197 9.99 2.31 -12.46
N ALA A 198 10.01 2.78 -13.71
CA ALA A 198 9.19 3.89 -14.16
C ALA A 198 7.89 3.31 -14.74
N LEU A 199 6.86 3.20 -13.91
CA LEU A 199 5.55 2.67 -14.29
C LEU A 199 4.58 3.84 -14.47
N ALA A 200 4.34 4.24 -15.73
CA ALA A 200 3.43 5.33 -16.05
C ALA A 200 2.85 5.16 -17.45
N GLY A 201 1.90 6.03 -17.81
CA GLY A 201 1.05 5.79 -18.97
C GLY A 201 0.08 4.63 -18.70
N THR A 202 -1.22 4.88 -18.86
CA THR A 202 -2.25 3.92 -18.48
C THR A 202 -3.24 3.74 -19.61
N GLN A 203 -3.45 2.49 -20.02
CA GLN A 203 -4.49 2.13 -20.95
C GLN A 203 -5.29 0.91 -20.46
N PRO A 204 -6.59 0.79 -20.84
CA PRO A 204 -7.34 -0.43 -20.58
C PRO A 204 -6.74 -1.59 -21.39
N LEU A 205 -6.90 -2.81 -20.89
CA LEU A 205 -6.62 -3.99 -21.67
C LEU A 205 -7.58 -4.08 -22.85
N GLN A 206 -7.07 -4.49 -24.02
CA GLN A 206 -7.86 -4.72 -25.23
C GLN A 206 -8.22 -6.20 -25.31
N ASN A 207 -9.49 -6.54 -25.11
CA ASN A 207 -9.97 -7.93 -25.03
C ASN A 207 -9.21 -8.80 -24.01
N GLY A 208 -8.74 -8.19 -22.91
CA GLY A 208 -7.96 -8.86 -21.88
C GLY A 208 -6.46 -8.94 -22.13
N GLU A 209 -6.00 -8.49 -23.31
CA GLU A 209 -4.60 -8.47 -23.75
C GLU A 209 -3.97 -7.07 -23.60
N LEU A 210 -2.64 -7.02 -23.61
CA LEU A 210 -1.89 -5.78 -23.58
C LEU A 210 -2.07 -5.00 -24.89
N PRO A 211 -2.29 -3.68 -24.84
CA PRO A 211 -2.37 -2.86 -26.06
C PRO A 211 -1.01 -2.86 -26.77
N ILE A 212 -1.07 -2.96 -28.10
CA ILE A 212 0.11 -2.93 -28.99
C ILE A 212 0.55 -1.48 -29.21
N GLU A 213 -0.41 -0.59 -29.39
CA GLU A 213 -0.16 0.82 -29.67
C GLU A 213 -0.34 1.69 -28.43
N TRP A 214 0.54 2.67 -28.31
CA TRP A 214 0.53 3.64 -27.23
C TRP A 214 0.55 5.04 -27.82
N ASP A 215 -0.34 5.90 -27.34
CA ASP A 215 -0.39 7.29 -27.76
C ASP A 215 0.80 8.10 -27.18
N ASP A 216 1.08 9.24 -27.80
CA ASP A 216 2.22 10.09 -27.43
C ASP A 216 2.10 10.59 -25.98
N LYS A 217 0.89 10.93 -25.53
CA LYS A 217 0.67 11.36 -24.13
C LYS A 217 1.14 10.32 -23.12
N ASN A 218 0.78 9.04 -23.30
CA ASN A 218 1.16 7.97 -22.39
C ASN A 218 2.66 7.66 -22.47
N ARG A 219 3.27 7.78 -23.65
CA ARG A 219 4.73 7.65 -23.84
C ARG A 219 5.48 8.78 -23.14
N GLU A 220 5.06 10.02 -23.32
CA GLU A 220 5.64 11.18 -22.64
C GLU A 220 5.50 11.08 -21.13
N GLU A 221 4.35 10.61 -20.65
CA GLU A 221 4.12 10.42 -19.21
C GLU A 221 5.10 9.40 -18.61
N GLN A 222 5.37 8.30 -19.31
CA GLN A 222 6.33 7.28 -18.87
C GLN A 222 7.77 7.82 -18.92
N GLU A 223 8.17 8.45 -20.03
CA GLU A 223 9.52 9.02 -20.17
C GLU A 223 9.79 10.08 -19.10
N TYR A 224 8.78 10.85 -18.72
CA TYR A 224 8.88 11.83 -17.65
C TYR A 224 9.27 11.21 -16.32
N VAL A 225 8.62 10.09 -15.96
CA VAL A 225 8.93 9.36 -14.73
C VAL A 225 10.31 8.71 -14.81
N ALA A 226 10.66 8.11 -15.96
CA ALA A 226 11.98 7.53 -16.19
C ALA A 226 13.09 8.58 -16.07
N PHE A 227 12.91 9.76 -16.69
CA PHE A 227 13.84 10.89 -16.60
C PHE A 227 14.03 11.35 -15.14
N TYR A 228 12.93 11.48 -14.38
CA TYR A 228 12.99 11.88 -12.97
C TYR A 228 13.80 10.89 -12.14
N ILE A 229 13.53 9.59 -12.28
CA ILE A 229 14.26 8.53 -11.54
C ILE A 229 15.74 8.56 -11.92
N ARG A 230 16.06 8.64 -13.22
CA ARG A 230 17.44 8.74 -13.73
C ARG A 230 18.18 9.91 -13.11
N LYS A 231 17.55 11.09 -13.09
CA LYS A 231 18.12 12.31 -12.50
C LYS A 231 18.43 12.13 -11.01
N GLN A 232 17.52 11.50 -10.23
CA GLN A 232 17.75 11.26 -8.82
C GLN A 232 18.91 10.27 -8.58
N LEU A 233 18.96 9.17 -9.34
CA LEU A 233 20.05 8.21 -9.25
C LEU A 233 21.42 8.83 -9.62
N GLN A 234 21.46 9.66 -10.66
CA GLN A 234 22.68 10.38 -11.04
C GLN A 234 23.15 11.33 -9.95
N ALA A 235 22.24 12.02 -9.26
CA ALA A 235 22.58 12.88 -8.13
C ALA A 235 23.21 12.13 -6.96
N LEU A 236 22.90 10.83 -6.84
CA LEU A 236 23.51 9.91 -5.86
C LEU A 236 24.80 9.23 -6.38
N GLY A 237 25.26 9.59 -7.58
CA GLY A 237 26.43 8.94 -8.21
C GLY A 237 26.14 7.52 -8.74
N ILE A 238 24.87 7.11 -8.81
CA ILE A 238 24.45 5.77 -9.26
C ILE A 238 24.22 5.82 -10.77
N LYS A 239 24.83 4.89 -11.49
CA LYS A 239 24.61 4.68 -12.92
C LYS A 239 23.77 3.42 -13.13
N PRO A 240 22.45 3.54 -13.40
CA PRO A 240 21.59 2.39 -13.62
C PRO A 240 21.84 1.74 -14.97
N THR A 241 21.53 0.45 -15.07
CA THR A 241 21.30 -0.23 -16.35
C THR A 241 19.82 -0.09 -16.69
N GLU A 242 19.50 0.48 -17.83
CA GLU A 242 18.12 0.73 -18.26
C GLU A 242 17.68 -0.27 -19.32
N THR A 243 16.40 -0.60 -19.31
CA THR A 243 15.72 -1.36 -20.37
C THR A 243 14.72 -0.47 -21.08
N PRO A 244 14.50 -0.64 -22.40
CA PRO A 244 13.45 0.09 -23.09
C PRO A 244 12.07 -0.13 -22.45
N PRO A 245 11.17 0.86 -22.51
CA PRO A 245 9.83 0.70 -21.99
C PRO A 245 9.04 -0.35 -22.77
N ILE A 246 8.38 -1.23 -22.02
CA ILE A 246 7.52 -2.30 -22.56
C ILE A 246 6.15 -2.23 -21.91
N PRO A 247 5.07 -2.60 -22.63
CA PRO A 247 3.76 -2.78 -22.04
C PRO A 247 3.78 -3.90 -21.00
N VAL A 248 3.23 -3.62 -19.82
CA VAL A 248 3.06 -4.63 -18.77
C VAL A 248 1.65 -4.57 -18.19
N ARG A 249 1.17 -5.70 -17.74
CA ARG A 249 -0.07 -5.77 -16.98
C ARG A 249 0.18 -5.36 -15.54
N ALA A 250 -0.56 -4.37 -15.08
CA ALA A 250 -0.51 -3.90 -13.70
C ALA A 250 -1.96 -3.83 -13.18
N GLY A 251 -2.34 -4.82 -12.39
CA GLY A 251 -3.73 -5.01 -11.97
C GLY A 251 -4.63 -5.37 -13.17
N GLU A 252 -5.70 -4.61 -13.35
CA GLU A 252 -6.66 -4.78 -14.45
C GLU A 252 -6.42 -3.79 -15.61
N LEU A 253 -5.27 -3.15 -15.60
CA LEU A 253 -4.87 -2.15 -16.59
C LEU A 253 -3.52 -2.53 -17.20
N SER A 254 -3.16 -1.82 -18.27
CA SER A 254 -1.83 -1.87 -18.87
C SER A 254 -1.08 -0.58 -18.61
N HIS A 255 0.21 -0.69 -18.36
CA HIS A 255 1.13 0.43 -18.18
C HIS A 255 2.39 0.23 -19.03
N LEU A 256 3.08 1.32 -19.33
CA LEU A 256 4.46 1.28 -19.82
C LEU A 256 5.42 1.20 -18.62
N ARG A 257 6.38 0.25 -18.69
CA ARG A 257 7.38 0.03 -17.64
C ARG A 257 8.77 0.04 -18.22
#